data_82331e12318025f8e700511fbb0beedd
#
_entry.id   82331e12318025f8e700511fbb0beedd
#
_cell.length_a   1.000
_cell.length_b   1.000
_cell.length_c   1.000
_cell.angle_alpha   90.00
_cell.angle_beta   90.00
_cell.angle_gamma   90.00
#
_symmetry.space_group_name_H-M   'P 1'
#
loop_
_entity.id
_entity.type
_entity.pdbx_description
1 polymer ?
#
loop_
_entity_poly.entity_id
_entity_poly.type
_entity_poly.pdbx_seq_one_letter_code
_entity_poly.pdbx_strand_id
1 'polypeptide(L)'
;MKNYHTHTQRCYHAIDSEEEYILAAIKAGYTELGFSDHTPWRYHSSFHSSMRMEEDKLQNYVETLRALKEKYKGQISIKIGLECEYFPEYMEWLKETIDEYQLDYIILGNHYDETDETGIYFGRPLTKQQLTKYVDSCIEGMKTGLYSYLAHPDLAYYDNLDAFYKQEMMRLCQVAKDLDIPLEFNLLGYETCRQYPNETFFKIAKKMGNKVIIGTDAHESSALSNQRIYQLAYQYLNRLGIEPIEEIRFLR
;
A
#
# COMPACT_ATOMS: atom_id res chain seq x y z
N MET A 1 -4.38 -12.41 -12.75
CA MET A 1 -4.45 -11.50 -11.57
C MET A 1 -3.06 -11.17 -11.11
N LYS A 2 -2.87 -9.95 -10.59
CA LYS A 2 -1.62 -9.48 -9.97
C LYS A 2 -1.94 -8.86 -8.62
N ASN A 3 -1.03 -8.91 -7.68
CA ASN A 3 -1.13 -8.21 -6.40
C ASN A 3 0.23 -7.65 -6.02
N TYR A 4 0.26 -6.45 -5.43
CA TYR A 4 1.50 -5.77 -5.05
C TYR A 4 1.47 -5.27 -3.59
N HIS A 5 0.47 -5.70 -2.81
CA HIS A 5 0.35 -5.36 -1.39
C HIS A 5 0.28 -6.64 -0.57
N THR A 6 1.44 -7.09 -0.10
CA THR A 6 1.60 -8.32 0.69
C THR A 6 2.70 -8.11 1.72
N HIS A 7 2.37 -8.38 2.99
CA HIS A 7 3.28 -8.29 4.12
C HIS A 7 3.96 -9.63 4.42
N THR A 8 4.92 -9.63 5.35
CA THR A 8 5.61 -10.81 5.84
C THR A 8 5.60 -10.82 7.38
N GLN A 9 5.96 -11.94 7.99
CA GLN A 9 6.07 -12.04 9.45
C GLN A 9 6.99 -10.98 10.08
N ARG A 10 7.82 -10.31 9.26
CA ARG A 10 8.76 -9.28 9.75
C ARG A 10 8.06 -8.01 10.22
N CYS A 11 6.80 -7.76 9.80
CA CYS A 11 6.00 -6.66 10.34
C CYS A 11 5.36 -6.98 11.71
N TYR A 12 5.61 -8.16 12.28
CA TYR A 12 5.14 -8.63 13.60
C TYR A 12 3.63 -8.85 13.73
N HIS A 13 2.83 -8.57 12.71
CA HIS A 13 1.38 -8.77 12.72
C HIS A 13 0.85 -9.51 11.47
N ALA A 14 1.74 -9.88 10.55
CA ALA A 14 1.44 -10.88 9.53
C ALA A 14 1.91 -12.27 9.98
N ILE A 15 1.29 -13.29 9.44
CA ILE A 15 1.60 -14.70 9.70
C ILE A 15 1.97 -15.40 8.39
N ASP A 16 2.38 -16.66 8.48
CA ASP A 16 2.84 -17.48 7.35
C ASP A 16 4.18 -17.04 6.75
N SER A 17 4.89 -17.97 6.17
CA SER A 17 6.14 -17.72 5.48
C SER A 17 5.90 -17.14 4.08
N GLU A 18 6.89 -16.44 3.53
CA GLU A 18 6.81 -15.89 2.16
C GLU A 18 6.52 -16.99 1.13
N GLU A 19 7.01 -18.20 1.37
CA GLU A 19 6.74 -19.34 0.50
C GLU A 19 5.28 -19.78 0.53
N GLU A 20 4.61 -19.74 1.70
CA GLU A 20 3.18 -20.05 1.82
C GLU A 20 2.33 -19.01 1.07
N TYR A 21 2.68 -17.73 1.11
CA TYR A 21 2.04 -16.68 0.28
C TYR A 21 2.21 -16.98 -1.22
N ILE A 22 3.42 -17.35 -1.66
CA ILE A 22 3.69 -17.65 -3.06
C ILE A 22 2.86 -18.86 -3.52
N LEU A 23 2.82 -19.93 -2.72
CA LEU A 23 2.04 -21.14 -3.05
C LEU A 23 0.54 -20.85 -3.08
N ALA A 24 0.04 -20.04 -2.16
CA ALA A 24 -1.36 -19.59 -2.15
C ALA A 24 -1.68 -18.75 -3.40
N ALA A 25 -0.80 -17.83 -3.79
CA ALA A 25 -0.96 -17.02 -5.00
C ALA A 25 -0.96 -17.88 -6.28
N ILE A 26 -0.02 -18.84 -6.41
CA ILE A 26 0.02 -19.77 -7.56
C ILE A 26 -1.28 -20.57 -7.63
N LYS A 27 -1.73 -21.14 -6.51
CA LYS A 27 -2.97 -21.92 -6.44
C LYS A 27 -4.20 -21.07 -6.80
N ALA A 28 -4.19 -19.79 -6.46
CA ALA A 28 -5.26 -18.86 -6.79
C ALA A 28 -5.19 -18.28 -8.21
N GLY A 29 -4.15 -18.62 -8.99
CA GLY A 29 -3.98 -18.20 -10.38
C GLY A 29 -3.38 -16.81 -10.55
N TYR A 30 -2.66 -16.29 -9.55
CA TYR A 30 -1.87 -15.08 -9.74
C TYR A 30 -0.70 -15.35 -10.68
N THR A 31 -0.46 -14.41 -11.57
CA THR A 31 0.69 -14.41 -12.50
C THR A 31 1.86 -13.58 -11.97
N GLU A 32 1.56 -12.63 -11.07
CA GLU A 32 2.57 -11.78 -10.43
C GLU A 32 2.18 -11.49 -8.97
N LEU A 33 3.16 -11.60 -8.07
CA LEU A 33 3.02 -11.31 -6.64
C LEU A 33 4.15 -10.37 -6.21
N GLY A 34 3.78 -9.21 -5.71
CA GLY A 34 4.68 -8.25 -5.07
C GLY A 34 4.60 -8.35 -3.55
N PHE A 35 5.76 -8.40 -2.91
CA PHE A 35 5.88 -8.21 -1.47
C PHE A 35 6.22 -6.75 -1.18
N SER A 36 5.53 -6.13 -0.24
CA SER A 36 5.66 -4.73 0.13
C SER A 36 5.52 -4.57 1.63
N ASP A 37 6.41 -5.23 2.39
CA ASP A 37 6.37 -5.12 3.85
C ASP A 37 6.64 -3.69 4.30
N HIS A 38 6.20 -3.35 5.52
CA HIS A 38 6.40 -2.01 6.07
C HIS A 38 7.88 -1.63 6.13
N THR A 39 8.19 -0.43 5.67
CA THR A 39 9.56 0.11 5.61
C THR A 39 10.21 0.14 6.98
N PRO A 40 11.41 -0.44 7.16
CA PRO A 40 12.16 -0.39 8.42
C PRO A 40 12.90 0.95 8.55
N TRP A 41 12.19 2.01 8.90
CA TRP A 41 12.79 3.33 9.00
C TRP A 41 14.01 3.36 9.95
N ARG A 42 15.05 4.07 9.53
CA ARG A 42 16.24 4.32 10.35
C ARG A 42 15.93 5.43 11.35
N TYR A 43 15.28 5.08 12.47
CA TYR A 43 14.97 6.05 13.52
C TYR A 43 16.23 6.67 14.12
N HIS A 44 16.15 7.97 14.47
CA HIS A 44 17.26 8.68 15.13
C HIS A 44 17.36 8.41 16.63
N SER A 45 16.43 7.63 17.17
CA SER A 45 16.33 7.25 18.57
C SER A 45 16.54 5.75 18.76
N SER A 46 16.39 5.26 19.99
CA SER A 46 16.34 3.83 20.31
C SER A 46 14.92 3.24 20.18
N PHE A 47 14.03 3.89 19.46
CA PHE A 47 12.67 3.40 19.23
C PHE A 47 12.68 2.13 18.38
N HIS A 48 11.85 1.15 18.79
CA HIS A 48 11.59 -0.07 18.05
C HIS A 48 10.11 -0.13 17.70
N SER A 49 9.81 -0.13 16.41
CA SER A 49 8.43 -0.21 15.94
C SER A 49 7.82 -1.58 16.22
N SER A 50 6.55 -1.60 16.60
CA SER A 50 5.78 -2.85 16.74
C SER A 50 5.08 -3.29 15.46
N MET A 51 5.24 -2.53 14.36
CA MET A 51 4.51 -2.79 13.11
C MET A 51 5.42 -2.94 11.89
N ARG A 52 6.72 -2.88 12.03
CA ARG A 52 7.68 -2.99 10.92
C ARG A 52 8.95 -3.69 11.36
N MET A 53 9.63 -4.34 10.42
CA MET A 53 10.90 -5.00 10.71
C MET A 53 11.95 -4.01 11.19
N GLU A 54 12.94 -4.51 11.91
CA GLU A 54 14.15 -3.75 12.20
C GLU A 54 15.00 -3.57 10.93
N GLU A 55 15.76 -2.47 10.84
CA GLU A 55 16.59 -2.17 9.68
C GLU A 55 17.56 -3.31 9.33
N ASP A 56 18.13 -3.97 10.32
CA ASP A 56 19.08 -5.09 10.13
C ASP A 56 18.44 -6.35 9.50
N LYS A 57 17.10 -6.41 9.44
CA LYS A 57 16.36 -7.50 8.81
C LYS A 57 16.07 -7.28 7.33
N LEU A 58 16.26 -6.06 6.83
CA LEU A 58 15.94 -5.71 5.44
C LEU A 58 16.76 -6.54 4.43
N GLN A 59 18.06 -6.73 4.70
CA GLN A 59 18.89 -7.58 3.85
C GLN A 59 18.34 -9.01 3.77
N ASN A 60 18.01 -9.60 4.92
CA ASN A 60 17.43 -10.94 4.97
C ASN A 60 16.08 -11.02 4.24
N TYR A 61 15.22 -10.00 4.36
CA TYR A 61 13.97 -9.89 3.62
C TYR A 61 14.20 -9.98 2.10
N VAL A 62 15.10 -9.15 1.58
CA VAL A 62 15.38 -9.09 0.14
C VAL A 62 16.04 -10.37 -0.36
N GLU A 63 17.01 -10.92 0.37
CA GLU A 63 17.70 -12.17 0.00
C GLU A 63 16.74 -13.37 -0.02
N THR A 64 15.85 -13.47 0.99
CA THR A 64 14.82 -14.51 1.04
C THR A 64 13.92 -14.45 -0.20
N LEU A 65 13.41 -13.26 -0.52
CA LEU A 65 12.53 -13.08 -1.67
C LEU A 65 13.26 -13.30 -3.01
N ARG A 66 14.53 -12.95 -3.12
CA ARG A 66 15.36 -13.27 -4.32
C ARG A 66 15.52 -14.77 -4.51
N ALA A 67 15.80 -15.51 -3.45
CA ALA A 67 15.91 -16.97 -3.51
C ALA A 67 14.58 -17.61 -3.92
N LEU A 68 13.46 -17.13 -3.38
CA LEU A 68 12.12 -17.60 -3.76
C LEU A 68 11.75 -17.21 -5.20
N LYS A 69 12.13 -16.02 -5.65
CA LYS A 69 11.95 -15.54 -7.05
C LYS A 69 12.61 -16.51 -8.05
N GLU A 70 13.84 -16.95 -7.77
CA GLU A 70 14.51 -17.96 -8.61
C GLU A 70 13.88 -19.35 -8.48
N LYS A 71 13.50 -19.77 -7.27
CA LYS A 71 12.86 -21.08 -7.02
C LYS A 71 11.54 -21.24 -7.79
N TYR A 72 10.72 -20.19 -7.86
CA TYR A 72 9.40 -20.21 -8.48
C TYR A 72 9.37 -19.61 -9.89
N LYS A 73 10.55 -19.37 -10.48
CA LYS A 73 10.68 -18.85 -11.83
C LYS A 73 9.93 -19.72 -12.85
N GLY A 74 9.13 -19.07 -13.69
CA GLY A 74 8.28 -19.75 -14.67
C GLY A 74 6.91 -20.22 -14.12
N GLN A 75 6.69 -20.14 -12.82
CA GLN A 75 5.39 -20.41 -12.20
C GLN A 75 4.67 -19.10 -11.84
N ILE A 76 5.39 -18.13 -11.26
CA ILE A 76 4.88 -16.82 -10.90
C ILE A 76 6.01 -15.79 -10.98
N SER A 77 5.68 -14.55 -11.36
CA SER A 77 6.61 -13.42 -11.28
C SER A 77 6.59 -12.85 -9.87
N ILE A 78 7.74 -12.77 -9.19
CA ILE A 78 7.84 -12.19 -7.85
C ILE A 78 8.50 -10.82 -7.95
N LYS A 79 7.90 -9.83 -7.30
CA LYS A 79 8.41 -8.46 -7.19
C LYS A 79 8.73 -8.14 -5.74
N ILE A 80 9.82 -7.41 -5.53
CA ILE A 80 10.33 -7.06 -4.21
C ILE A 80 10.20 -5.56 -4.02
N GLY A 81 9.39 -5.16 -3.06
CA GLY A 81 9.12 -3.76 -2.75
C GLY A 81 8.99 -3.51 -1.25
N LEU A 82 8.52 -2.32 -0.91
CA LEU A 82 8.19 -1.90 0.45
C LEU A 82 6.93 -1.03 0.44
N GLU A 83 6.16 -1.07 1.51
CA GLU A 83 5.16 -0.07 1.82
C GLU A 83 5.80 1.02 2.67
N CYS A 84 5.81 2.24 2.15
CA CYS A 84 6.53 3.35 2.74
C CYS A 84 5.59 4.53 2.96
N GLU A 85 5.65 5.13 4.13
CA GLU A 85 5.12 6.48 4.35
C GLU A 85 5.97 7.53 3.61
N TYR A 86 5.49 8.76 3.59
CA TYR A 86 6.30 9.91 3.23
C TYR A 86 6.76 10.64 4.50
N PHE A 87 7.97 10.35 4.94
CA PHE A 87 8.63 11.05 6.04
C PHE A 87 9.80 11.87 5.48
N PRO A 88 9.66 13.19 5.35
CA PRO A 88 10.65 14.04 4.66
C PRO A 88 12.10 13.83 5.11
N GLU A 89 12.32 13.64 6.40
CA GLU A 89 13.65 13.48 7.00
C GLU A 89 14.35 12.15 6.64
N TYR A 90 13.57 11.13 6.23
CA TYR A 90 14.09 9.80 5.87
C TYR A 90 14.11 9.54 4.36
N MET A 91 13.67 10.49 3.54
CA MET A 91 13.55 10.26 2.09
C MET A 91 14.89 10.05 1.37
N GLU A 92 15.98 10.62 1.87
CA GLU A 92 17.31 10.38 1.31
C GLU A 92 17.74 8.93 1.59
N TRP A 93 17.64 8.49 2.84
CA TRP A 93 17.87 7.09 3.21
C TRP A 93 17.00 6.12 2.42
N LEU A 94 15.71 6.44 2.18
CA LEU A 94 14.82 5.60 1.40
C LEU A 94 15.32 5.45 -0.05
N LYS A 95 15.79 6.52 -0.69
CA LYS A 95 16.35 6.46 -2.04
C LYS A 95 17.63 5.60 -2.09
N GLU A 96 18.52 5.77 -1.13
CA GLU A 96 19.72 4.94 -1.00
C GLU A 96 19.34 3.47 -0.81
N THR A 97 18.36 3.18 0.03
CA THR A 97 17.84 1.83 0.27
C THR A 97 17.24 1.20 -0.99
N ILE A 98 16.42 1.94 -1.74
CA ILE A 98 15.88 1.48 -3.02
C ILE A 98 17.01 1.08 -3.99
N ASP A 99 18.05 1.89 -4.05
CA ASP A 99 19.17 1.65 -4.97
C ASP A 99 20.09 0.53 -4.46
N GLU A 100 20.39 0.46 -3.19
CA GLU A 100 21.23 -0.58 -2.59
C GLU A 100 20.60 -1.97 -2.75
N TYR A 101 19.33 -2.08 -2.40
CA TYR A 101 18.60 -3.35 -2.46
C TYR A 101 17.94 -3.61 -3.81
N GLN A 102 18.09 -2.72 -4.80
CA GLN A 102 17.53 -2.88 -6.14
C GLN A 102 16.04 -3.27 -6.10
N LEU A 103 15.26 -2.54 -5.31
CA LEU A 103 13.84 -2.80 -5.16
C LEU A 103 13.10 -2.61 -6.49
N ASP A 104 12.16 -3.49 -6.79
CA ASP A 104 11.36 -3.43 -8.02
C ASP A 104 10.36 -2.25 -7.97
N TYR A 105 9.80 -1.95 -6.79
CA TYR A 105 8.77 -0.91 -6.59
C TYR A 105 8.66 -0.51 -5.11
N ILE A 106 7.98 0.61 -4.84
CA ILE A 106 7.46 0.95 -3.51
C ILE A 106 6.04 1.48 -3.63
N ILE A 107 5.22 1.28 -2.59
CA ILE A 107 3.87 1.82 -2.49
C ILE A 107 3.79 2.85 -1.37
N LEU A 108 2.94 3.87 -1.54
CA LEU A 108 2.76 4.91 -0.54
C LEU A 108 1.65 4.51 0.43
N GLY A 109 2.01 4.02 1.61
CA GLY A 109 1.09 3.71 2.71
C GLY A 109 1.19 4.77 3.79
N ASN A 110 0.32 5.77 3.77
CA ASN A 110 0.42 6.90 4.70
C ASN A 110 -0.35 6.63 5.99
N HIS A 111 0.35 6.13 7.02
CA HIS A 111 -0.26 5.71 8.29
C HIS A 111 -0.21 6.78 9.39
N TYR A 112 0.85 7.60 9.44
CA TYR A 112 1.13 8.53 10.53
C TYR A 112 1.44 9.95 10.01
N ASP A 113 1.14 10.95 10.83
CA ASP A 113 1.40 12.36 10.47
C ASP A 113 2.86 12.80 10.65
N GLU A 114 3.64 12.01 11.35
CA GLU A 114 5.10 12.09 11.50
C GLU A 114 5.63 10.65 11.39
N THR A 115 6.29 10.13 12.43
CA THR A 115 6.65 8.71 12.50
C THR A 115 5.70 7.95 13.43
N ASP A 116 5.75 6.64 13.42
CA ASP A 116 5.02 5.82 14.40
C ASP A 116 5.58 5.93 15.83
N GLU A 117 6.76 6.54 16.00
CA GLU A 117 7.30 6.90 17.32
C GLU A 117 6.57 8.10 17.95
N THR A 118 6.30 9.14 17.17
CA THR A 118 5.83 10.44 17.68
C THR A 118 4.50 10.88 17.09
N GLY A 119 4.13 10.33 15.97
CA GLY A 119 2.99 10.76 15.16
C GLY A 119 1.64 10.22 15.60
N ILE A 120 0.61 10.80 15.02
CA ILE A 120 -0.77 10.38 15.19
C ILE A 120 -1.14 9.43 14.05
N TYR A 121 -1.67 8.25 14.41
CA TYR A 121 -2.18 7.31 13.42
C TYR A 121 -3.43 7.86 12.72
N PHE A 122 -3.39 8.00 11.42
CA PHE A 122 -4.48 8.54 10.62
C PHE A 122 -5.75 7.68 10.56
N GLY A 123 -5.66 6.41 10.91
CA GLY A 123 -6.82 5.52 11.04
C GLY A 123 -7.66 5.74 12.31
N ARG A 124 -7.37 6.76 13.13
CA ARG A 124 -8.20 7.21 14.26
C ARG A 124 -9.06 8.41 13.84
N PRO A 125 -10.15 8.74 14.60
CA PRO A 125 -10.95 9.93 14.29
C PRO A 125 -10.11 11.19 14.21
N LEU A 126 -10.18 11.88 13.08
CA LEU A 126 -9.34 13.04 12.76
C LEU A 126 -10.12 14.35 12.85
N THR A 127 -9.41 15.41 13.22
CA THR A 127 -9.82 16.80 13.03
C THR A 127 -9.65 17.22 11.55
N LYS A 128 -10.27 18.33 11.16
CA LYS A 128 -10.06 18.92 9.82
C LYS A 128 -8.58 19.16 9.51
N GLN A 129 -7.83 19.68 10.47
CA GLN A 129 -6.41 19.97 10.31
C GLN A 129 -5.60 18.69 10.06
N GLN A 130 -5.91 17.61 10.78
CA GLN A 130 -5.23 16.33 10.60
C GLN A 130 -5.58 15.67 9.25
N LEU A 131 -6.85 15.79 8.81
CA LEU A 131 -7.22 15.35 7.47
C LEU A 131 -6.47 16.11 6.37
N THR A 132 -6.34 17.44 6.50
CA THR A 132 -5.51 18.22 5.57
C THR A 132 -4.05 17.75 5.60
N LYS A 133 -3.48 17.52 6.80
CA LYS A 133 -2.10 17.00 6.93
C LYS A 133 -1.91 15.64 6.26
N TYR A 134 -2.89 14.73 6.39
CA TYR A 134 -2.90 13.45 5.67
C TYR A 134 -2.82 13.66 4.16
N VAL A 135 -3.71 14.50 3.62
CA VAL A 135 -3.77 14.77 2.19
C VAL A 135 -2.49 15.45 1.68
N ASP A 136 -1.97 16.43 2.43
CA ASP A 136 -0.72 17.11 2.09
C ASP A 136 0.46 16.13 2.05
N SER A 137 0.59 15.26 3.05
CA SER A 137 1.64 14.24 3.11
C SER A 137 1.53 13.24 1.93
N CYS A 138 0.33 12.76 1.60
CA CYS A 138 0.13 11.91 0.42
C CYS A 138 0.53 12.63 -0.87
N ILE A 139 0.15 13.90 -1.02
CA ILE A 139 0.48 14.71 -2.21
C ILE A 139 1.99 14.91 -2.34
N GLU A 140 2.67 15.27 -1.26
CA GLU A 140 4.13 15.45 -1.29
C GLU A 140 4.87 14.11 -1.55
N GLY A 141 4.39 13.02 -0.95
CA GLY A 141 4.89 11.68 -1.27
C GLY A 141 4.76 11.35 -2.75
N MET A 142 3.58 11.52 -3.33
CA MET A 142 3.35 11.27 -4.76
C MET A 142 4.23 12.12 -5.68
N LYS A 143 4.49 13.38 -5.33
CA LYS A 143 5.36 14.29 -6.09
C LYS A 143 6.83 13.87 -6.13
N THR A 144 7.29 13.03 -5.21
CA THR A 144 8.65 12.49 -5.26
C THR A 144 8.91 11.64 -6.51
N GLY A 145 7.85 11.09 -7.12
CA GLY A 145 7.93 10.22 -8.27
C GLY A 145 8.45 8.80 -7.97
N LEU A 146 8.64 8.44 -6.71
CA LEU A 146 9.17 7.14 -6.28
C LEU A 146 8.09 6.05 -6.19
N TYR A 147 6.87 6.42 -5.84
CA TYR A 147 5.81 5.48 -5.51
C TYR A 147 5.05 5.00 -6.74
N SER A 148 4.77 3.70 -6.78
CA SER A 148 4.05 3.05 -7.86
C SER A 148 2.54 3.28 -7.80
N TYR A 149 1.98 3.39 -6.59
CA TYR A 149 0.59 3.76 -6.33
C TYR A 149 0.40 4.20 -4.87
N LEU A 150 -0.77 4.80 -4.56
CA LEU A 150 -1.17 5.17 -3.21
C LEU A 150 -2.02 4.05 -2.61
N ALA A 151 -1.49 3.38 -1.59
CA ALA A 151 -2.16 2.33 -0.82
C ALA A 151 -3.26 2.95 0.07
N HIS A 152 -4.38 2.22 0.24
CA HIS A 152 -5.52 2.63 1.07
C HIS A 152 -5.70 4.17 1.19
N PRO A 153 -5.94 4.89 0.07
CA PRO A 153 -5.92 6.35 0.00
C PRO A 153 -6.96 7.05 0.88
N ASP A 154 -7.92 6.30 1.37
CA ASP A 154 -9.03 6.71 2.23
C ASP A 154 -8.94 6.11 3.65
N LEU A 155 -7.72 5.70 4.06
CA LEU A 155 -7.43 5.24 5.42
C LEU A 155 -7.75 6.32 6.46
N ALA A 156 -7.57 7.60 6.13
CA ALA A 156 -7.80 8.72 7.03
C ALA A 156 -9.24 8.73 7.56
N TYR A 157 -9.39 8.45 8.87
CA TYR A 157 -10.70 8.34 9.50
C TYR A 157 -11.27 9.71 9.86
N TYR A 158 -12.12 10.24 8.99
CA TYR A 158 -12.86 11.48 9.23
C TYR A 158 -14.36 11.20 9.18
N ASP A 159 -15.05 11.31 10.33
CA ASP A 159 -16.46 10.90 10.48
C ASP A 159 -17.44 11.67 9.60
N ASN A 160 -17.12 12.94 9.31
CA ASN A 160 -18.00 13.79 8.51
C ASN A 160 -17.60 13.74 7.04
N LEU A 161 -18.34 13.02 6.21
CA LEU A 161 -18.14 13.01 4.77
C LEU A 161 -18.74 14.26 4.11
N ASP A 162 -18.49 15.42 4.72
CA ASP A 162 -19.03 16.73 4.37
C ASP A 162 -18.36 17.38 3.14
N ALA A 163 -18.66 18.64 2.88
CA ALA A 163 -18.06 19.38 1.77
C ALA A 163 -16.54 19.53 1.95
N PHE A 164 -16.05 19.65 3.19
CA PHE A 164 -14.63 19.76 3.48
C PHE A 164 -13.89 18.46 3.14
N TYR A 165 -14.39 17.29 3.61
CA TYR A 165 -13.84 15.98 3.23
C TYR A 165 -13.76 15.84 1.72
N LYS A 166 -14.87 16.12 1.02
CA LYS A 166 -14.92 15.99 -0.44
C LYS A 166 -13.92 16.90 -1.14
N GLN A 167 -13.71 18.11 -0.63
CA GLN A 167 -12.71 19.03 -1.17
C GLN A 167 -11.28 18.48 -1.01
N GLU A 168 -10.93 17.98 0.18
CA GLU A 168 -9.62 17.42 0.44
C GLU A 168 -9.37 16.16 -0.41
N MET A 169 -10.35 15.25 -0.51
CA MET A 169 -10.21 14.06 -1.36
C MET A 169 -10.16 14.40 -2.86
N MET A 170 -10.85 15.44 -3.32
CA MET A 170 -10.70 15.92 -4.70
C MET A 170 -9.30 16.46 -4.97
N ARG A 171 -8.68 17.16 -4.00
CA ARG A 171 -7.29 17.62 -4.10
C ARG A 171 -6.32 16.46 -4.28
N LEU A 172 -6.45 15.44 -3.42
CA LEU A 172 -5.64 14.21 -3.50
C LEU A 172 -5.83 13.50 -4.83
N CYS A 173 -7.08 13.27 -5.23
CA CYS A 173 -7.41 12.61 -6.49
C CYS A 173 -6.90 13.39 -7.71
N GLN A 174 -6.94 14.73 -7.69
CA GLN A 174 -6.43 15.54 -8.80
C GLN A 174 -4.93 15.33 -8.97
N VAL A 175 -4.15 15.40 -7.89
CA VAL A 175 -2.70 15.21 -7.96
C VAL A 175 -2.34 13.77 -8.37
N ALA A 176 -3.03 12.77 -7.79
CA ALA A 176 -2.82 11.37 -8.20
C ALA A 176 -3.06 11.16 -9.70
N LYS A 177 -4.12 11.79 -10.25
CA LYS A 177 -4.40 11.75 -11.69
C LYS A 177 -3.31 12.44 -12.51
N ASP A 178 -2.91 13.65 -12.12
CA ASP A 178 -1.93 14.45 -12.88
C ASP A 178 -0.56 13.77 -12.92
N LEU A 179 -0.22 13.01 -11.88
CA LEU A 179 1.01 12.23 -11.77
C LEU A 179 0.89 10.78 -12.28
N ASP A 180 -0.29 10.40 -12.77
CA ASP A 180 -0.61 9.03 -13.24
C ASP A 180 -0.39 7.94 -12.17
N ILE A 181 -0.64 8.27 -10.89
CA ILE A 181 -0.52 7.37 -9.75
C ILE A 181 -1.87 6.71 -9.46
N PRO A 182 -1.97 5.37 -9.54
CA PRO A 182 -3.19 4.64 -9.19
C PRO A 182 -3.54 4.78 -7.71
N LEU A 183 -4.84 4.65 -7.41
CA LEU A 183 -5.38 4.62 -6.06
C LEU A 183 -5.81 3.18 -5.71
N GLU A 184 -5.42 2.69 -4.56
CA GLU A 184 -5.75 1.33 -4.16
C GLU A 184 -7.19 1.22 -3.63
N PHE A 185 -7.92 0.20 -4.09
CA PHE A 185 -9.06 -0.37 -3.40
C PHE A 185 -8.55 -1.53 -2.53
N ASN A 186 -8.52 -1.34 -1.23
CA ASN A 186 -7.85 -2.22 -0.29
C ASN A 186 -8.78 -3.35 0.18
N LEU A 187 -8.38 -4.61 -0.04
CA LEU A 187 -9.21 -5.76 0.30
C LEU A 187 -9.23 -6.05 1.80
N LEU A 188 -8.14 -5.83 2.54
CA LEU A 188 -8.13 -6.03 3.99
C LEU A 188 -9.14 -5.11 4.67
N GLY A 189 -9.15 -3.84 4.30
CA GLY A 189 -10.13 -2.89 4.80
C GLY A 189 -11.56 -3.27 4.42
N TYR A 190 -11.77 -3.71 3.18
CA TYR A 190 -13.08 -4.13 2.68
C TYR A 190 -13.61 -5.38 3.40
N GLU A 191 -12.79 -6.40 3.56
CA GLU A 191 -13.16 -7.67 4.21
C GLU A 191 -13.42 -7.49 5.71
N THR A 192 -12.58 -6.69 6.38
CA THR A 192 -12.68 -6.46 7.82
C THR A 192 -13.60 -5.29 8.20
N CYS A 193 -14.33 -4.74 7.23
CA CYS A 193 -15.29 -3.64 7.42
C CYS A 193 -14.68 -2.42 8.14
N ARG A 194 -13.47 -2.04 7.78
CA ARG A 194 -12.82 -0.80 8.27
C ARG A 194 -13.53 0.43 7.67
N GLN A 195 -13.12 1.65 8.09
CA GLN A 195 -13.61 2.90 7.51
C GLN A 195 -13.22 3.08 6.03
N TYR A 196 -12.32 2.26 5.52
CA TYR A 196 -11.93 2.15 4.11
C TYR A 196 -12.12 0.71 3.59
N PRO A 197 -12.35 0.50 2.32
CA PRO A 197 -12.58 1.50 1.27
C PRO A 197 -13.95 2.21 1.43
N ASN A 198 -13.95 3.55 1.22
CA ASN A 198 -15.10 4.41 1.41
C ASN A 198 -15.79 4.72 0.08
N GLU A 199 -17.11 4.50 0.00
CA GLU A 199 -17.87 4.73 -1.24
C GLU A 199 -17.81 6.20 -1.71
N THR A 200 -17.83 7.15 -0.77
CA THR A 200 -17.73 8.58 -1.12
C THR A 200 -16.40 8.90 -1.78
N PHE A 201 -15.31 8.33 -1.26
CA PHE A 201 -13.98 8.49 -1.87
C PHE A 201 -13.94 7.91 -3.29
N PHE A 202 -14.38 6.68 -3.51
CA PHE A 202 -14.32 6.05 -4.83
C PHE A 202 -15.28 6.71 -5.84
N LYS A 203 -16.39 7.32 -5.41
CA LYS A 203 -17.22 8.18 -6.27
C LYS A 203 -16.45 9.44 -6.71
N ILE A 204 -15.65 10.03 -5.82
CA ILE A 204 -14.77 11.16 -6.17
C ILE A 204 -13.69 10.71 -7.14
N ALA A 205 -12.97 9.62 -6.85
CA ALA A 205 -11.94 9.06 -7.72
C ALA A 205 -12.48 8.78 -9.13
N LYS A 206 -13.68 8.18 -9.23
CA LYS A 206 -14.38 7.99 -10.52
C LYS A 206 -14.64 9.30 -11.24
N LYS A 207 -15.22 10.28 -10.54
CA LYS A 207 -15.55 11.59 -11.11
C LYS A 207 -14.30 12.30 -11.63
N MET A 208 -13.19 12.17 -10.92
CA MET A 208 -11.89 12.75 -11.30
C MET A 208 -11.20 11.97 -12.42
N GLY A 209 -11.60 10.71 -12.66
CA GLY A 209 -11.02 9.85 -13.69
C GLY A 209 -9.70 9.21 -13.27
N ASN A 210 -9.54 8.92 -11.97
CA ASN A 210 -8.37 8.22 -11.46
C ASN A 210 -8.35 6.75 -11.88
N LYS A 211 -7.15 6.21 -12.08
CA LYS A 211 -6.91 4.78 -12.15
C LYS A 211 -7.06 4.17 -10.76
N VAL A 212 -7.66 2.99 -10.69
CA VAL A 212 -7.82 2.25 -9.44
C VAL A 212 -7.20 0.86 -9.60
N ILE A 213 -6.45 0.42 -8.61
CA ILE A 213 -5.91 -0.93 -8.50
C ILE A 213 -6.51 -1.64 -7.29
N ILE A 214 -6.69 -2.95 -7.36
CA ILE A 214 -7.10 -3.74 -6.19
C ILE A 214 -5.82 -4.27 -5.52
N GLY A 215 -5.62 -3.94 -4.25
CA GLY A 215 -4.54 -4.47 -3.41
C GLY A 215 -5.10 -5.38 -2.32
N THR A 216 -4.45 -6.51 -2.08
CA THR A 216 -4.92 -7.48 -1.08
C THR A 216 -4.59 -7.02 0.34
N ASP A 217 -3.44 -6.37 0.53
CA ASP A 217 -2.91 -6.01 1.85
C ASP A 217 -2.83 -7.25 2.76
N ALA A 218 -2.23 -8.30 2.18
CA ALA A 218 -2.28 -9.63 2.75
C ALA A 218 -1.36 -9.76 3.97
N HIS A 219 -1.93 -10.09 5.13
CA HIS A 219 -1.25 -10.39 6.38
C HIS A 219 -1.32 -11.87 6.76
N GLU A 220 -1.97 -12.68 5.92
CA GLU A 220 -1.98 -14.15 5.93
C GLU A 220 -2.11 -14.68 4.51
N SER A 221 -1.56 -15.86 4.25
CA SER A 221 -1.53 -16.45 2.91
C SER A 221 -2.94 -16.76 2.38
N SER A 222 -3.88 -17.02 3.28
CA SER A 222 -5.29 -17.28 2.96
C SER A 222 -5.97 -16.09 2.28
N ALA A 223 -5.55 -14.86 2.55
CA ALA A 223 -6.08 -13.65 1.93
C ALA A 223 -5.90 -13.66 0.40
N LEU A 224 -4.77 -14.19 -0.10
CA LEU A 224 -4.52 -14.34 -1.54
C LEU A 224 -5.42 -15.40 -2.19
N SER A 225 -5.89 -16.38 -1.40
CA SER A 225 -6.79 -17.44 -1.87
C SER A 225 -8.27 -17.03 -1.84
N ASN A 226 -8.62 -15.89 -1.24
CA ASN A 226 -10.00 -15.46 -1.09
C ASN A 226 -10.57 -14.83 -2.36
N GLN A 227 -10.75 -15.68 -3.38
CA GLN A 227 -11.33 -15.28 -4.68
C GLN A 227 -12.70 -14.57 -4.53
N ARG A 228 -13.48 -14.94 -3.49
CA ARG A 228 -14.80 -14.35 -3.26
C ARG A 228 -14.69 -12.86 -2.94
N ILE A 229 -13.79 -12.47 -2.04
CA ILE A 229 -13.65 -11.06 -1.66
C ILE A 229 -13.13 -10.23 -2.83
N TYR A 230 -12.20 -10.76 -3.62
CA TYR A 230 -11.72 -10.12 -4.84
C TYR A 230 -12.87 -9.88 -5.85
N GLN A 231 -13.69 -10.89 -6.09
CA GLN A 231 -14.84 -10.76 -7.00
C GLN A 231 -15.87 -9.75 -6.49
N LEU A 232 -16.13 -9.71 -5.18
CA LEU A 232 -17.06 -8.72 -4.60
C LEU A 232 -16.50 -7.30 -4.76
N ALA A 233 -15.21 -7.09 -4.54
CA ALA A 233 -14.55 -5.80 -4.74
C ALA A 233 -14.59 -5.37 -6.22
N TYR A 234 -14.30 -6.28 -7.13
CA TYR A 234 -14.39 -6.04 -8.58
C TYR A 234 -15.82 -5.63 -9.00
N GLN A 235 -16.84 -6.37 -8.54
CA GLN A 235 -18.23 -6.02 -8.79
C GLN A 235 -18.64 -4.68 -8.16
N TYR A 236 -18.11 -4.39 -6.97
CA TYR A 236 -18.35 -3.10 -6.30
C TYR A 236 -17.81 -1.93 -7.13
N LEU A 237 -16.55 -2.02 -7.58
CA LEU A 237 -15.93 -1.01 -8.42
C LEU A 237 -16.66 -0.84 -9.76
N ASN A 238 -17.06 -1.95 -10.39
CA ASN A 238 -17.82 -1.91 -11.65
C ASN A 238 -19.17 -1.22 -11.49
N ARG A 239 -19.88 -1.40 -10.36
CA ARG A 239 -21.13 -0.66 -10.07
C ARG A 239 -20.90 0.85 -9.96
N LEU A 240 -19.73 1.28 -9.53
CA LEU A 240 -19.32 2.69 -9.56
C LEU A 240 -18.83 3.15 -10.93
N GLY A 241 -18.74 2.23 -11.90
CA GLY A 241 -18.22 2.49 -13.24
C GLY A 241 -16.70 2.59 -13.28
N ILE A 242 -16.00 1.99 -12.30
CA ILE A 242 -14.55 1.91 -12.24
C ILE A 242 -14.12 0.52 -12.70
N GLU A 243 -13.29 0.45 -13.73
CA GLU A 243 -12.60 -0.77 -14.13
C GLU A 243 -11.20 -0.75 -13.51
N PRO A 244 -10.89 -1.68 -12.60
CA PRO A 244 -9.58 -1.69 -11.96
C PRO A 244 -8.49 -2.11 -12.94
N ILE A 245 -7.29 -1.51 -12.79
CA ILE A 245 -6.10 -1.89 -13.52
C ILE A 245 -5.34 -2.99 -12.79
N GLU A 246 -4.48 -3.73 -13.51
CA GLU A 246 -3.59 -4.74 -12.94
C GLU A 246 -2.09 -4.35 -13.05
N GLU A 247 -1.77 -3.33 -13.80
CA GLU A 247 -0.39 -2.92 -14.07
C GLU A 247 0.00 -1.71 -13.23
N ILE A 248 1.22 -1.74 -12.69
CA ILE A 248 1.84 -0.61 -12.00
C ILE A 248 3.12 -0.20 -12.72
N ARG A 249 3.59 1.02 -12.43
CA ARG A 249 4.92 1.43 -12.84
C ARG A 249 5.95 0.87 -11.84
N PHE A 250 6.94 0.15 -12.35
CA PHE A 250 8.11 -0.27 -11.57
C PHE A 250 9.19 0.81 -11.58
N LEU A 251 10.06 0.77 -10.59
CA LEU A 251 11.22 1.66 -10.49
C LEU A 251 12.31 1.28 -11.52
N ARG A 252 12.31 0.00 -11.95
CA ARG A 252 13.32 -0.59 -12.84
C ARG A 252 12.66 -1.54 -13.84
#